data_601913e80865fb75d85fe62db6b0a3e7
#
_entry.id   601913e80865fb75d85fe62db6b0a3e7
#
_cell.length_a   1.000
_cell.length_b   1.000
_cell.length_c   1.000
_cell.angle_alpha   90.00
_cell.angle_beta   90.00
_cell.angle_gamma   90.00
#
_symmetry.space_group_name_H-M   'P 1'
#
loop_
_entity.id
_entity.type
_entity.pdbx_description
1 polymer ?
#
loop_
_entity_poly.entity_id
_entity_poly.type
_entity_poly.pdbx_seq_one_letter_code
_entity_poly.pdbx_strand_id
1 'polypeptide(L)'
;MLLAERVPAQGRVLVLGAGGGLELKAFAEAQPGWQLLGVDPAAPMLALAEQTLGPLMSHVQLLEGYIDDAPDLRFDAASCLLTLHFLDAGQRLHTLRELHRRLQPGAPLVVAHHSVPQDPAGKRRWLQRYAAFGEASGVARADAQRAIEAIAERLPLLAPEQEVALLQEAGFDDVELFYAGFSFKGWVAYAK
;
A
#
# COMPACT_ATOMS: atom_id res chain seq x y z
N MET A 1 -13.13 -2.01 -3.86
CA MET A 1 -14.22 -2.88 -3.40
C MET A 1 -14.12 -3.09 -1.89
N LEU A 2 -13.04 -3.66 -1.34
CA LEU A 2 -12.91 -3.89 0.12
C LEU A 2 -13.19 -2.64 0.98
N LEU A 3 -12.63 -1.47 0.63
CA LEU A 3 -12.91 -0.24 1.37
C LEU A 3 -14.40 0.14 1.29
N ALA A 4 -15.02 -0.02 0.13
CA ALA A 4 -16.41 0.38 -0.09
C ALA A 4 -17.44 -0.47 0.68
N GLU A 5 -17.03 -1.56 1.30
CA GLU A 5 -17.90 -2.36 2.17
C GLU A 5 -18.25 -1.62 3.47
N ARG A 6 -17.39 -0.69 3.92
CA ARG A 6 -17.55 0.03 5.19
C ARG A 6 -17.50 1.55 5.07
N VAL A 7 -16.91 2.08 4.00
CA VAL A 7 -16.79 3.54 3.81
C VAL A 7 -18.13 4.12 3.36
N PRO A 8 -18.67 5.14 4.04
CA PRO A 8 -19.91 5.77 3.63
C PRO A 8 -19.77 6.51 2.28
N ALA A 9 -20.89 6.81 1.63
CA ALA A 9 -20.92 7.44 0.31
C ALA A 9 -20.19 8.80 0.25
N GLN A 10 -20.07 9.50 1.39
CA GLN A 10 -19.35 10.78 1.54
C GLN A 10 -18.11 10.59 2.44
N GLY A 11 -17.48 9.40 2.41
CA GLY A 11 -16.37 9.06 3.29
C GLY A 11 -15.06 9.73 2.94
N ARG A 12 -14.17 9.81 3.92
CA ARG A 12 -12.79 10.29 3.77
C ARG A 12 -11.83 9.12 3.73
N VAL A 13 -10.98 9.05 2.72
CA VAL A 13 -10.02 7.96 2.53
C VAL A 13 -8.60 8.50 2.45
N LEU A 14 -7.70 7.91 3.21
CA LEU A 14 -6.26 8.19 3.20
C LEU A 14 -5.53 7.18 2.31
N VAL A 15 -4.76 7.67 1.33
CA VAL A 15 -3.90 6.85 0.47
C VAL A 15 -2.44 7.19 0.77
N LEU A 16 -1.75 6.29 1.46
CA LEU A 16 -0.33 6.46 1.80
C LEU A 16 0.55 5.79 0.74
N GLY A 17 1.51 6.55 0.21
CA GLY A 17 2.28 6.17 -0.96
C GLY A 17 1.46 6.39 -2.23
N ALA A 18 0.86 7.58 -2.37
CA ALA A 18 -0.04 7.92 -3.48
C ALA A 18 0.61 7.84 -4.86
N GLY A 19 1.95 7.95 -4.92
CA GLY A 19 2.72 7.80 -6.14
C GLY A 19 2.20 8.67 -7.27
N GLY A 20 2.11 8.11 -8.48
CA GLY A 20 1.58 8.80 -9.66
C GLY A 20 0.04 8.87 -9.75
N GLY A 21 -0.70 8.61 -8.66
CA GLY A 21 -2.12 8.88 -8.55
C GLY A 21 -3.07 7.83 -9.16
N LEU A 22 -2.58 6.68 -9.63
CA LEU A 22 -3.42 5.66 -10.26
C LEU A 22 -4.48 5.09 -9.30
N GLU A 23 -4.10 4.84 -8.05
CA GLU A 23 -5.01 4.35 -7.01
C GLU A 23 -6.07 5.41 -6.65
N LEU A 24 -5.63 6.65 -6.45
CA LEU A 24 -6.52 7.79 -6.20
C LEU A 24 -7.54 7.97 -7.33
N LYS A 25 -7.08 7.88 -8.58
CA LYS A 25 -7.94 7.94 -9.76
C LYS A 25 -8.99 6.84 -9.75
N ALA A 26 -8.58 5.59 -9.51
CA ALA A 26 -9.49 4.45 -9.46
C ALA A 26 -10.56 4.63 -8.36
N PHE A 27 -10.18 5.18 -7.19
CA PHE A 27 -11.13 5.47 -6.11
C PHE A 27 -12.08 6.61 -6.47
N ALA A 28 -11.57 7.72 -7.02
CA ALA A 28 -12.41 8.87 -7.40
C ALA A 28 -13.42 8.53 -8.50
N GLU A 29 -13.03 7.68 -9.47
CA GLU A 29 -13.92 7.19 -10.53
C GLU A 29 -14.99 6.23 -9.98
N ALA A 30 -14.60 5.32 -9.07
CA ALA A 30 -15.50 4.32 -8.52
C ALA A 30 -16.44 4.87 -7.43
N GLN A 31 -16.01 5.91 -6.72
CA GLN A 31 -16.70 6.49 -5.56
C GLN A 31 -16.65 8.04 -5.62
N PRO A 32 -17.47 8.67 -6.48
CA PRO A 32 -17.39 10.13 -6.71
C PRO A 32 -17.72 10.98 -5.48
N GLY A 33 -18.30 10.38 -4.44
CA GLY A 33 -18.60 11.10 -3.19
C GLY A 33 -17.45 11.11 -2.18
N TRP A 34 -16.40 10.32 -2.39
CA TRP A 34 -15.30 10.24 -1.44
C TRP A 34 -14.41 11.48 -1.51
N GLN A 35 -13.89 11.86 -0.36
CA GLN A 35 -12.83 12.85 -0.20
C GLN A 35 -11.51 12.11 0.03
N LEU A 36 -10.56 12.29 -0.87
CA LEU A 36 -9.32 11.52 -0.88
C LEU A 36 -8.14 12.39 -0.44
N LEU A 37 -7.30 11.87 0.46
CA LEU A 37 -6.00 12.46 0.78
C LEU A 37 -4.90 11.50 0.31
N GLY A 38 -4.11 11.91 -0.68
CA GLY A 38 -2.92 11.20 -1.12
C GLY A 38 -1.68 11.78 -0.46
N VAL A 39 -0.88 10.94 0.19
CA VAL A 39 0.39 11.31 0.83
C VAL A 39 1.53 10.57 0.16
N ASP A 40 2.56 11.30 -0.28
CA ASP A 40 3.77 10.72 -0.88
C ASP A 40 4.96 11.67 -0.68
N PRO A 41 6.17 11.18 -0.30
CA PRO A 41 7.33 12.06 -0.10
C PRO A 41 7.98 12.54 -1.40
N ALA A 42 7.58 12.03 -2.56
CA ALA A 42 8.20 12.32 -3.84
C ALA A 42 7.41 13.39 -4.62
N ALA A 43 7.81 14.67 -4.51
CA ALA A 43 7.18 15.77 -5.24
C ALA A 43 7.00 15.49 -6.76
N PRO A 44 7.96 14.88 -7.48
CA PRO A 44 7.74 14.53 -8.89
C PRO A 44 6.61 13.51 -9.10
N MET A 45 6.39 12.59 -8.15
CA MET A 45 5.30 11.64 -8.23
C MET A 45 3.96 12.32 -7.99
N LEU A 46 3.87 13.26 -7.05
CA LEU A 46 2.66 14.05 -6.83
C LEU A 46 2.32 14.94 -8.03
N ALA A 47 3.31 15.53 -8.68
CA ALA A 47 3.09 16.27 -9.94
C ALA A 47 2.54 15.36 -11.07
N LEU A 48 2.98 14.11 -11.14
CA LEU A 48 2.40 13.11 -12.02
C LEU A 48 0.98 12.72 -11.59
N ALA A 49 0.72 12.62 -10.28
CA ALA A 49 -0.61 12.34 -9.75
C ALA A 49 -1.63 13.42 -10.15
N GLU A 50 -1.26 14.71 -10.08
CA GLU A 50 -2.11 15.80 -10.57
C GLU A 50 -2.48 15.64 -12.05
N GLN A 51 -1.51 15.29 -12.89
CA GLN A 51 -1.75 15.03 -14.32
C GLN A 51 -2.65 13.81 -14.54
N THR A 52 -2.42 12.73 -13.77
CA THR A 52 -3.20 11.48 -13.84
C THR A 52 -4.65 11.68 -13.43
N LEU A 53 -4.88 12.48 -12.41
CA LEU A 53 -6.20 12.78 -11.86
C LEU A 53 -6.97 13.79 -12.73
N GLY A 54 -6.30 14.82 -13.25
CA GLY A 54 -6.94 15.82 -14.07
C GLY A 54 -8.19 16.43 -13.40
N PRO A 55 -9.37 16.33 -14.04
CA PRO A 55 -10.62 16.89 -13.47
C PRO A 55 -11.03 16.28 -12.12
N LEU A 56 -10.55 15.07 -11.79
CA LEU A 56 -10.88 14.41 -10.52
C LEU A 56 -10.17 15.03 -9.31
N MET A 57 -9.22 15.96 -9.53
CA MET A 57 -8.55 16.72 -8.45
C MET A 57 -9.52 17.47 -7.53
N SER A 58 -10.73 17.76 -7.98
CA SER A 58 -11.75 18.41 -7.13
C SER A 58 -12.13 17.61 -5.87
N HIS A 59 -11.86 16.32 -5.86
CA HIS A 59 -12.13 15.39 -4.74
C HIS A 59 -10.86 14.89 -4.04
N VAL A 60 -9.68 15.35 -4.47
CA VAL A 60 -8.39 14.84 -4.01
C VAL A 60 -7.54 15.99 -3.46
N GLN A 61 -6.97 15.77 -2.30
CA GLN A 61 -5.86 16.57 -1.77
C GLN A 61 -4.58 15.76 -1.87
N LEU A 62 -3.49 16.39 -2.29
CA LEU A 62 -2.15 15.79 -2.32
C LEU A 62 -1.28 16.47 -1.29
N LEU A 63 -0.56 15.68 -0.53
CA LEU A 63 0.36 16.14 0.52
C LEU A 63 1.75 15.53 0.28
N GLU A 64 2.74 16.38 0.09
CA GLU A 64 4.14 15.97 0.08
C GLU A 64 4.60 15.71 1.52
N GLY A 65 5.00 14.47 1.80
CA GLY A 65 5.45 14.08 3.14
C GLY A 65 5.26 12.60 3.42
N TYR A 66 5.47 12.25 4.68
CA TYR A 66 5.25 10.92 5.24
C TYR A 66 3.95 10.87 6.03
N ILE A 67 3.64 9.71 6.63
CA ILE A 67 2.42 9.56 7.42
C ILE A 67 2.36 10.55 8.60
N ASP A 68 3.50 10.93 9.15
CA ASP A 68 3.60 11.88 10.28
C ASP A 68 3.17 13.29 9.90
N ASP A 69 3.29 13.66 8.62
CA ASP A 69 2.87 14.95 8.08
C ASP A 69 1.37 15.00 7.76
N ALA A 70 0.71 13.83 7.70
CA ALA A 70 -0.73 13.76 7.46
C ALA A 70 -1.51 14.39 8.62
N PRO A 71 -2.60 15.12 8.33
CA PRO A 71 -3.37 15.82 9.35
C PRO A 71 -3.93 14.85 10.40
N ASP A 72 -4.07 15.35 11.63
CA ASP A 72 -4.68 14.61 12.74
C ASP A 72 -6.21 14.61 12.63
N LEU A 73 -6.69 13.96 11.57
CA LEU A 73 -8.10 13.78 11.27
C LEU A 73 -8.44 12.28 11.29
N ARG A 74 -9.72 11.98 11.49
CA ARG A 74 -10.21 10.61 11.37
C ARG A 74 -10.69 10.33 9.96
N PHE A 75 -10.19 9.22 9.39
CA PHE A 75 -10.56 8.72 8.07
C PHE A 75 -11.44 7.48 8.19
N ASP A 76 -12.35 7.31 7.25
CA ASP A 76 -13.26 6.17 7.18
C ASP A 76 -12.58 4.92 6.57
N ALA A 77 -11.44 5.09 5.93
CA ALA A 77 -10.56 4.01 5.47
C ALA A 77 -9.17 4.54 5.15
N ALA A 78 -8.22 3.60 5.02
CA ALA A 78 -6.91 3.89 4.43
C ALA A 78 -6.46 2.76 3.49
N SER A 79 -5.56 3.11 2.57
CA SER A 79 -4.80 2.15 1.78
C SER A 79 -3.32 2.53 1.76
N CYS A 80 -2.48 1.49 1.64
CA CYS A 80 -1.03 1.64 1.52
C CYS A 80 -0.51 0.54 0.60
N LEU A 81 -0.51 0.82 -0.70
CA LEU A 81 -0.14 -0.14 -1.73
C LEU A 81 1.29 0.11 -2.23
N LEU A 82 2.07 -0.96 -2.35
CA LEU A 82 3.43 -0.98 -2.90
C LEU A 82 4.42 -0.04 -2.17
N THR A 83 4.17 0.23 -0.91
CA THR A 83 4.92 1.23 -0.12
C THR A 83 5.64 0.60 1.08
N LEU A 84 4.95 -0.20 1.91
CA LEU A 84 5.52 -0.70 3.16
C LEU A 84 6.80 -1.54 2.99
N HIS A 85 7.00 -2.20 1.86
CA HIS A 85 8.21 -2.98 1.63
C HIS A 85 9.50 -2.15 1.48
N PHE A 86 9.42 -0.83 1.40
CA PHE A 86 10.58 0.07 1.47
C PHE A 86 11.03 0.35 2.91
N LEU A 87 10.18 0.07 3.90
CA LEU A 87 10.39 0.36 5.30
C LEU A 87 10.92 -0.86 6.04
N ASP A 88 11.86 -0.68 6.96
CA ASP A 88 12.22 -1.74 7.89
C ASP A 88 11.09 -2.06 8.88
N ALA A 89 11.22 -3.12 9.68
CA ALA A 89 10.15 -3.57 10.57
C ALA A 89 9.72 -2.50 11.59
N GLY A 90 10.67 -1.72 12.11
CA GLY A 90 10.39 -0.65 13.08
C GLY A 90 9.66 0.53 12.45
N GLN A 91 10.13 0.98 11.31
CA GLN A 91 9.50 2.04 10.52
C GLN A 91 8.11 1.61 10.04
N ARG A 92 7.95 0.35 9.62
CA ARG A 92 6.67 -0.22 9.18
C ARG A 92 5.66 -0.26 10.32
N LEU A 93 6.08 -0.72 11.50
CA LEU A 93 5.22 -0.71 12.69
C LEU A 93 4.80 0.72 13.08
N HIS A 94 5.74 1.68 13.06
CA HIS A 94 5.43 3.09 13.30
C HIS A 94 4.38 3.60 12.30
N THR A 95 4.60 3.38 11.01
CA THR A 95 3.69 3.77 9.94
C THR A 95 2.29 3.17 10.12
N LEU A 96 2.21 1.89 10.47
CA LEU A 96 0.93 1.21 10.72
C LEU A 96 0.21 1.77 11.95
N ARG A 97 0.94 2.10 13.04
CA ARG A 97 0.37 2.76 14.22
C ARG A 97 -0.17 4.15 13.90
N GLU A 98 0.55 4.92 13.07
CA GLU A 98 0.11 6.25 12.64
C GLU A 98 -1.10 6.20 11.71
N LEU A 99 -1.20 5.18 10.84
CA LEU A 99 -2.40 4.89 10.06
C LEU A 99 -3.57 4.54 10.99
N HIS A 100 -3.35 3.61 11.94
CA HIS A 100 -4.36 3.20 12.91
C HIS A 100 -4.90 4.39 13.71
N ARG A 101 -4.01 5.26 14.21
CA ARG A 101 -4.37 6.45 14.97
C ARG A 101 -5.29 7.40 14.18
N ARG A 102 -5.17 7.42 12.87
CA ARG A 102 -5.96 8.26 11.96
C ARG A 102 -7.21 7.59 11.40
N LEU A 103 -7.50 6.37 11.77
CA LEU A 103 -8.70 5.66 11.31
C LEU A 103 -9.83 5.74 12.36
N GLN A 104 -11.07 5.78 11.87
CA GLN A 104 -12.24 5.57 12.73
C GLN A 104 -12.22 4.14 13.28
N PRO A 105 -12.77 3.88 14.48
CA PRO A 105 -12.97 2.52 14.93
C PRO A 105 -13.76 1.68 13.91
N GLY A 106 -13.28 0.49 13.60
CA GLY A 106 -13.84 -0.41 12.59
C GLY A 106 -13.53 -0.04 11.14
N ALA A 107 -12.77 1.03 10.89
CA ALA A 107 -12.38 1.44 9.55
C ALA A 107 -11.39 0.45 8.92
N PRO A 108 -11.54 0.11 7.64
CA PRO A 108 -10.63 -0.80 6.94
C PRO A 108 -9.31 -0.13 6.56
N LEU A 109 -8.23 -0.87 6.71
CA LEU A 109 -6.93 -0.63 6.09
C LEU A 109 -6.67 -1.72 5.05
N VAL A 110 -6.35 -1.33 3.81
CA VAL A 110 -5.89 -2.24 2.77
C VAL A 110 -4.42 -2.00 2.50
N VAL A 111 -3.60 -3.05 2.64
CA VAL A 111 -2.17 -3.02 2.32
C VAL A 111 -1.83 -4.09 1.30
N ALA A 112 -0.93 -3.79 0.37
CA ALA A 112 -0.38 -4.80 -0.55
C ALA A 112 1.05 -4.44 -0.95
N HIS A 113 1.95 -5.41 -0.80
CA HIS A 113 3.37 -5.20 -1.08
C HIS A 113 4.11 -6.54 -1.22
N HIS A 114 5.40 -6.49 -1.50
CA HIS A 114 6.24 -7.69 -1.51
C HIS A 114 6.36 -8.29 -0.10
N SER A 115 6.03 -9.57 0.00
CA SER A 115 6.21 -10.37 1.21
C SER A 115 6.53 -11.82 0.81
N VAL A 116 7.63 -12.35 1.31
CA VAL A 116 8.16 -13.66 0.93
C VAL A 116 8.77 -14.38 2.15
N PRO A 117 8.85 -15.73 2.15
CA PRO A 117 9.56 -16.46 3.18
C PRO A 117 10.98 -15.92 3.39
N GLN A 118 11.46 -15.92 4.63
CA GLN A 118 12.75 -15.34 4.98
C GLN A 118 13.91 -16.35 4.92
N ASP A 119 13.62 -17.65 4.81
CA ASP A 119 14.66 -18.62 4.51
C ASP A 119 15.25 -18.37 3.10
N PRO A 120 16.59 -18.51 2.92
CA PRO A 120 17.25 -18.15 1.66
C PRO A 120 16.73 -18.89 0.43
N ALA A 121 16.30 -20.13 0.58
CA ALA A 121 15.78 -20.94 -0.52
C ALA A 121 14.36 -20.52 -0.91
N GLY A 122 13.51 -20.27 0.07
CA GLY A 122 12.14 -19.78 -0.12
C GLY A 122 12.13 -18.38 -0.73
N LYS A 123 12.92 -17.45 -0.17
CA LYS A 123 13.05 -16.07 -0.71
C LYS A 123 13.46 -16.12 -2.18
N ARG A 124 14.53 -16.82 -2.52
CA ARG A 124 15.02 -16.98 -3.89
C ARG A 124 13.94 -17.55 -4.81
N ARG A 125 13.29 -18.62 -4.41
CA ARG A 125 12.26 -19.30 -5.19
C ARG A 125 11.09 -18.37 -5.54
N TRP A 126 10.60 -17.59 -4.59
CA TRP A 126 9.48 -16.70 -4.83
C TRP A 126 9.86 -15.50 -5.70
N LEU A 127 11.05 -14.94 -5.54
CA LEU A 127 11.55 -13.89 -6.42
C LEU A 127 11.78 -14.40 -7.85
N GLN A 128 12.30 -15.63 -8.02
CA GLN A 128 12.42 -16.23 -9.36
C GLN A 128 11.06 -16.46 -10.04
N ARG A 129 10.03 -16.87 -9.29
CA ARG A 129 8.67 -16.99 -9.81
C ARG A 129 8.12 -15.63 -10.26
N TYR A 130 8.42 -14.58 -9.51
CA TYR A 130 8.05 -13.21 -9.89
C TYR A 130 8.78 -12.75 -11.18
N ALA A 131 10.07 -13.03 -11.30
CA ALA A 131 10.82 -12.77 -12.54
C ALA A 131 10.23 -13.52 -13.74
N ALA A 132 9.93 -14.82 -13.58
CA ALA A 132 9.32 -15.63 -14.63
C ALA A 132 7.94 -15.10 -15.07
N PHE A 133 7.15 -14.58 -14.14
CA PHE A 133 5.89 -13.89 -14.46
C PHE A 133 6.14 -12.62 -15.27
N GLY A 134 7.14 -11.81 -14.89
CA GLY A 134 7.55 -10.62 -15.64
C GLY A 134 7.96 -10.98 -17.08
N GLU A 135 8.80 -12.01 -17.25
CA GLU A 135 9.22 -12.52 -18.56
C GLU A 135 8.00 -12.95 -19.40
N ALA A 136 7.07 -13.70 -18.82
CA ALA A 136 5.84 -14.12 -19.51
C ALA A 136 4.91 -12.95 -19.84
N SER A 137 5.05 -11.82 -19.15
CA SER A 137 4.31 -10.57 -19.39
C SER A 137 5.04 -9.61 -20.34
N GLY A 138 6.16 -10.03 -20.96
CA GLY A 138 6.89 -9.26 -21.97
C GLY A 138 8.09 -8.47 -21.44
N VAL A 139 8.45 -8.59 -20.16
CA VAL A 139 9.68 -7.99 -19.62
C VAL A 139 10.89 -8.79 -20.12
N ALA A 140 11.92 -8.11 -20.61
CA ALA A 140 13.14 -8.79 -21.04
C ALA A 140 13.76 -9.55 -19.84
N ARG A 141 14.23 -10.78 -20.07
CA ARG A 141 14.79 -11.66 -19.04
C ARG A 141 15.88 -10.98 -18.20
N ALA A 142 16.78 -10.24 -18.85
CA ALA A 142 17.85 -9.52 -18.13
C ALA A 142 17.29 -8.45 -17.19
N ASP A 143 16.20 -7.78 -17.57
CA ASP A 143 15.55 -6.77 -16.73
C ASP A 143 14.80 -7.41 -15.56
N ALA A 144 14.10 -8.52 -15.82
CA ALA A 144 13.43 -9.27 -14.78
C ALA A 144 14.42 -9.81 -13.72
N GLN A 145 15.59 -10.29 -14.15
CA GLN A 145 16.64 -10.76 -13.25
C GLN A 145 17.23 -9.60 -12.42
N ARG A 146 17.58 -8.47 -13.08
CA ARG A 146 18.05 -7.26 -12.35
C ARG A 146 17.03 -6.77 -11.32
N ALA A 147 15.75 -6.82 -11.66
CA ALA A 147 14.70 -6.39 -10.74
C ALA A 147 14.67 -7.26 -9.47
N ILE A 148 14.71 -8.58 -9.59
CA ILE A 148 14.67 -9.45 -8.39
C ILE A 148 15.95 -9.37 -7.56
N GLU A 149 17.10 -9.14 -8.17
CA GLU A 149 18.37 -8.88 -7.46
C GLU A 149 18.25 -7.59 -6.64
N ALA A 150 17.79 -6.48 -7.25
CA ALA A 150 17.57 -5.23 -6.56
C ALA A 150 16.55 -5.35 -5.42
N ILE A 151 15.44 -6.08 -5.63
CA ILE A 151 14.45 -6.38 -4.60
C ILE A 151 15.09 -7.15 -3.44
N ALA A 152 15.86 -8.20 -3.75
CA ALA A 152 16.49 -9.05 -2.74
C ALA A 152 17.50 -8.30 -1.86
N GLU A 153 18.25 -7.36 -2.46
CA GLU A 153 19.34 -6.62 -1.81
C GLU A 153 18.86 -5.38 -1.08
N ARG A 154 17.89 -4.65 -1.65
CA ARG A 154 17.55 -3.30 -1.19
C ARG A 154 16.27 -3.21 -0.38
N LEU A 155 15.35 -4.18 -0.53
CA LEU A 155 14.09 -4.12 0.19
C LEU A 155 14.12 -4.96 1.46
N PRO A 156 13.76 -4.39 2.61
CA PRO A 156 13.63 -5.11 3.88
C PRO A 156 12.35 -5.96 3.90
N LEU A 157 12.31 -6.99 3.04
CA LEU A 157 11.16 -7.87 2.92
C LEU A 157 10.91 -8.65 4.20
N LEU A 158 9.65 -8.83 4.55
CA LEU A 158 9.20 -9.65 5.67
C LEU A 158 8.40 -10.86 5.19
N ALA A 159 8.31 -11.89 6.02
CA ALA A 159 7.44 -13.03 5.78
C ALA A 159 5.97 -12.64 5.99
N PRO A 160 5.01 -13.33 5.34
CA PRO A 160 3.58 -13.04 5.51
C PRO A 160 3.12 -13.04 6.97
N GLU A 161 3.67 -13.95 7.78
CA GLU A 161 3.34 -14.07 9.21
C GLU A 161 3.85 -12.86 10.01
N GLN A 162 4.98 -12.29 9.62
CA GLN A 162 5.54 -11.08 10.24
C GLN A 162 4.71 -9.84 9.87
N GLU A 163 4.20 -9.76 8.64
CA GLU A 163 3.30 -8.68 8.22
C GLU A 163 2.00 -8.70 9.03
N VAL A 164 1.39 -9.87 9.19
CA VAL A 164 0.19 -10.05 10.01
C VAL A 164 0.46 -9.66 11.47
N ALA A 165 1.60 -10.08 12.04
CA ALA A 165 1.97 -9.73 13.40
C ALA A 165 2.15 -8.21 13.58
N LEU A 166 2.75 -7.50 12.62
CA LEU A 166 2.90 -6.05 12.68
C LEU A 166 1.56 -5.32 12.59
N LEU A 167 0.64 -5.77 11.74
CA LEU A 167 -0.72 -5.22 11.66
C LEU A 167 -1.43 -5.37 13.01
N GLN A 168 -1.38 -6.55 13.62
CA GLN A 168 -1.98 -6.81 14.93
C GLN A 168 -1.32 -5.98 16.04
N GLU A 169 0.00 -5.87 16.05
CA GLU A 169 0.75 -5.06 17.02
C GLU A 169 0.46 -3.56 16.87
N ALA A 170 0.14 -3.11 15.66
CA ALA A 170 -0.27 -1.73 15.40
C ALA A 170 -1.70 -1.41 15.85
N GLY A 171 -2.51 -2.42 16.25
CA GLY A 171 -3.87 -2.24 16.75
C GLY A 171 -4.98 -2.68 15.79
N PHE A 172 -4.63 -3.32 14.67
CA PHE A 172 -5.63 -3.83 13.73
C PHE A 172 -6.09 -5.24 14.11
N ASP A 173 -7.37 -5.52 13.89
CA ASP A 173 -8.00 -6.84 14.01
C ASP A 173 -8.43 -7.39 12.66
N ASP A 174 -8.93 -8.64 12.67
CA ASP A 174 -9.50 -9.33 11.50
C ASP A 174 -8.62 -9.21 10.26
N VAL A 175 -7.32 -9.50 10.45
CA VAL A 175 -6.33 -9.42 9.36
C VAL A 175 -6.54 -10.57 8.40
N GLU A 176 -7.05 -10.28 7.22
CA GLU A 176 -7.38 -11.27 6.19
C GLU A 176 -6.52 -11.10 4.94
N LEU A 177 -5.98 -12.20 4.42
CA LEU A 177 -5.28 -12.24 3.14
C LEU A 177 -6.32 -12.27 2.00
N PHE A 178 -6.43 -11.19 1.22
CA PHE A 178 -7.33 -11.13 0.07
C PHE A 178 -6.63 -11.35 -1.28
N TYR A 179 -5.30 -11.16 -1.34
CA TYR A 179 -4.52 -11.28 -2.56
C TYR A 179 -3.20 -11.99 -2.34
N ALA A 180 -2.86 -12.89 -3.26
CA ALA A 180 -1.56 -13.55 -3.32
C ALA A 180 -1.14 -13.73 -4.78
N GLY A 181 -0.16 -12.94 -5.24
CA GLY A 181 0.42 -13.02 -6.58
C GLY A 181 1.94 -13.06 -6.51
N PHE A 182 2.54 -14.24 -6.68
CA PHE A 182 3.99 -14.46 -6.58
C PHE A 182 4.58 -13.89 -5.28
N SER A 183 5.45 -12.88 -5.37
CA SER A 183 6.01 -12.20 -4.18
C SER A 183 5.07 -11.16 -3.58
N PHE A 184 4.01 -10.75 -4.26
CA PHE A 184 3.02 -9.82 -3.72
C PHE A 184 1.99 -10.52 -2.85
N LYS A 185 1.67 -9.89 -1.71
CA LYS A 185 0.56 -10.25 -0.83
C LYS A 185 -0.23 -9.00 -0.50
N GLY A 186 -1.54 -9.16 -0.33
CA GLY A 186 -2.42 -8.08 0.09
C GLY A 186 -3.29 -8.51 1.27
N TRP A 187 -3.39 -7.63 2.26
CA TRP A 187 -4.22 -7.84 3.44
C TRP A 187 -5.21 -6.70 3.61
N VAL A 188 -6.39 -7.05 4.09
CA VAL A 188 -7.34 -6.13 4.69
C VAL A 188 -7.36 -6.36 6.19
N ALA A 189 -7.42 -5.28 6.96
CA ALA A 189 -7.47 -5.31 8.41
C ALA A 189 -8.33 -4.14 8.90
N TYR A 190 -8.82 -4.20 10.15
CA TYR A 190 -9.76 -3.21 10.66
C TYR A 190 -9.23 -2.57 11.94
N ALA A 191 -9.33 -1.24 12.05
CA ALA A 191 -8.92 -0.50 13.23
C ALA A 191 -9.81 -0.85 14.43
N LYS A 192 -9.20 -1.14 15.60
CA LYS A 192 -9.94 -1.33 16.87
C LYS A 192 -10.55 -0.04 17.38
#